data_85907e7bf148d9981aa5acd7a578682a
#
_entry.id   85907e7bf148d9981aa5acd7a578682a
#
_cell.length_a   1.000
_cell.length_b   1.000
_cell.length_c   1.000
_cell.angle_alpha   90.00
_cell.angle_beta   90.00
_cell.angle_gamma   90.00
#
_symmetry.space_group_name_H-M   'P 1'
#
loop_
_entity.id
_entity.type
_entity.pdbx_description
1 polymer ?
#
loop_
_entity_poly.entity_id
_entity_poly.type
_entity_poly.pdbx_seq_one_letter_code
_entity_poly.pdbx_strand_id
1 'polypeptide(L)'
;MNLKLEKPIVFFDLETTGLQIAKDRIVEISILKVFPNGNQESKTWLVNPTIPIPEEITDIHGISDEKIANEPTFAELSPEISELIHN
;
A
#
# COMPACT_ATOMS: atom_id res chain seq x y z
N MET A 1 -17.30 -13.41 12.60
CA MET A 1 -16.46 -14.53 12.15
C MET A 1 -15.79 -15.16 13.37
N ASN A 2 -15.90 -16.49 13.49
CA ASN A 2 -15.42 -17.20 14.68
C ASN A 2 -14.02 -17.77 14.53
N LEU A 3 -13.14 -17.04 13.86
CA LEU A 3 -11.76 -17.45 13.72
C LEU A 3 -10.98 -17.13 14.99
N LYS A 4 -10.36 -18.13 15.55
CA LYS A 4 -9.37 -17.92 16.61
C LYS A 4 -8.02 -17.69 15.98
N LEU A 5 -7.51 -16.47 16.08
CA LEU A 5 -6.20 -16.13 15.57
C LEU A 5 -5.15 -16.35 16.65
N GLU A 6 -4.08 -17.04 16.33
CA GLU A 6 -2.92 -17.18 17.22
C GLU A 6 -1.89 -16.10 16.92
N LYS A 7 -1.89 -15.59 15.70
CA LYS A 7 -1.00 -14.53 15.24
C LYS A 7 -1.81 -13.46 14.52
N PRO A 8 -1.30 -12.22 14.44
CA PRO A 8 -1.94 -11.20 13.63
C PRO A 8 -2.03 -11.62 12.17
N ILE A 9 -3.10 -11.17 11.51
CA ILE A 9 -3.27 -11.32 10.07
C ILE A 9 -3.12 -9.93 9.44
N VAL A 10 -2.37 -9.86 8.35
CA VAL A 10 -2.14 -8.60 7.62
C VAL A 10 -2.78 -8.71 6.25
N PHE A 11 -3.65 -7.74 5.94
CA PHE A 11 -4.28 -7.61 4.63
C PHE A 11 -3.66 -6.42 3.90
N PHE A 12 -3.40 -6.60 2.61
CA PHE A 12 -2.85 -5.55 1.75
C PHE A 12 -3.83 -5.19 0.64
N ASP A 13 -3.88 -3.90 0.31
CA ASP A 13 -4.54 -3.43 -0.90
C ASP A 13 -3.58 -2.46 -1.59
N LEU A 14 -3.32 -2.68 -2.87
CA LEU A 14 -2.33 -1.93 -3.63
C LEU A 14 -2.93 -1.29 -4.87
N GLU A 15 -2.55 -0.03 -5.13
CA GLU A 15 -2.75 0.60 -6.42
C GLU A 15 -1.39 0.77 -7.08
N THR A 16 -1.33 0.62 -8.39
CA THR A 16 -0.07 0.63 -9.15
C THR A 16 -0.16 1.54 -10.37
N THR A 17 0.97 1.72 -11.05
CA THR A 17 1.02 2.46 -12.32
C THR A 17 0.42 1.67 -13.49
N GLY A 18 0.12 0.38 -13.31
CA GLY A 18 -0.45 -0.49 -14.34
C GLY A 18 -0.42 -1.95 -13.94
N LEU A 19 -0.63 -2.84 -14.90
CA LEU A 19 -0.78 -4.27 -14.66
C LEU A 19 0.47 -5.12 -15.02
N GLN A 20 1.55 -4.49 -15.44
CA GLN A 20 2.76 -5.21 -15.86
C GLN A 20 3.75 -5.30 -14.70
N ILE A 21 3.81 -6.46 -14.07
CA ILE A 21 4.61 -6.70 -12.86
C ILE A 21 6.08 -6.29 -13.02
N ALA A 22 6.68 -6.53 -14.20
CA ALA A 22 8.09 -6.24 -14.41
C ALA A 22 8.41 -4.75 -14.53
N LYS A 23 7.43 -3.90 -14.80
CA LYS A 23 7.64 -2.49 -15.16
C LYS A 23 6.83 -1.53 -14.30
N ASP A 24 5.68 -1.95 -13.79
CA ASP A 24 4.83 -1.06 -13.03
C ASP A 24 5.18 -1.05 -11.55
N ARG A 25 4.82 0.05 -10.87
CA ARG A 25 5.20 0.30 -9.48
C ARG A 25 4.00 0.71 -8.65
N ILE A 26 4.12 0.54 -7.34
CA ILE A 26 3.08 0.87 -6.38
C ILE A 26 2.96 2.39 -6.27
N VAL A 27 1.72 2.90 -6.27
CA VAL A 27 1.40 4.31 -6.00
C VAL A 27 0.61 4.50 -4.70
N GLU A 28 -0.03 3.45 -4.20
CA GLU A 28 -0.71 3.48 -2.91
C GLU A 28 -0.64 2.09 -2.28
N ILE A 29 -0.41 2.05 -0.98
CA ILE A 29 -0.44 0.81 -0.20
C ILE A 29 -1.30 1.03 1.03
N SER A 30 -2.30 0.17 1.21
CA SER A 30 -3.15 0.14 2.40
C SER A 30 -2.91 -1.17 3.13
N ILE A 31 -2.72 -1.09 4.44
CA ILE A 31 -2.48 -2.25 5.29
C ILE A 31 -3.52 -2.26 6.40
N LEU A 32 -4.16 -3.41 6.59
CA LEU A 32 -5.01 -3.68 7.73
C LEU A 32 -4.42 -4.86 8.50
N LYS A 33 -4.10 -4.64 9.77
CA LYS A 33 -3.57 -5.66 10.66
C LYS A 33 -4.62 -5.99 11.72
N VAL A 34 -4.99 -7.25 11.81
CA VAL A 34 -5.99 -7.74 12.76
C VAL A 34 -5.29 -8.62 13.78
N PHE A 35 -5.38 -8.24 15.06
CA PHE A 35 -4.74 -8.94 16.16
C PHE A 35 -5.65 -10.06 16.70
N PRO A 36 -5.06 -11.06 17.39
CA PRO A 36 -5.86 -12.17 17.97
C PRO A 36 -6.98 -11.73 18.90
N ASN A 37 -6.82 -10.59 19.59
CA ASN A 37 -7.85 -10.06 20.49
C ASN A 37 -8.96 -9.28 19.79
N GLY A 38 -8.94 -9.21 18.45
CA GLY A 38 -9.91 -8.47 17.65
C GLY A 38 -9.56 -7.01 17.40
N ASN A 39 -8.52 -6.48 18.01
CA ASN A 39 -8.04 -5.13 17.71
C ASN A 39 -7.51 -5.03 16.29
N GLN A 40 -7.59 -3.84 15.72
CA GLN A 40 -7.16 -3.60 14.34
C GLN A 40 -6.30 -2.34 14.27
N GLU A 41 -5.31 -2.38 13.39
CA GLU A 41 -4.55 -1.19 12.99
C GLU A 41 -4.61 -1.10 11.47
N SER A 42 -4.86 0.08 10.95
CA SER A 42 -4.84 0.30 9.51
C SER A 42 -4.08 1.56 9.17
N LYS A 43 -3.40 1.54 8.03
CA LYS A 43 -2.69 2.71 7.53
C LYS A 43 -2.61 2.66 6.02
N THR A 44 -2.69 3.83 5.39
CA THR A 44 -2.58 3.98 3.95
C THR A 44 -1.47 4.99 3.66
N TRP A 45 -0.61 4.66 2.71
CA TRP A 45 0.44 5.54 2.23
C TRP A 45 0.28 5.76 0.73
N LEU A 46 0.44 7.01 0.30
CA LEU A 46 0.69 7.32 -1.10
C LEU A 46 2.19 7.18 -1.34
N VAL A 47 2.55 6.65 -2.48
CA VAL A 47 3.94 6.33 -2.82
C VAL A 47 4.31 6.98 -4.13
N ASN A 48 5.45 7.65 -4.17
CA ASN A 48 5.98 8.15 -5.42
C ASN A 48 6.62 6.97 -6.18
N PRO A 49 6.06 6.56 -7.33
CA PRO A 49 6.56 5.40 -8.06
C PRO A 49 7.85 5.65 -8.81
N THR A 50 8.31 6.91 -8.90
CA THR A 50 9.49 7.36 -9.66
C THR A 50 9.38 7.15 -11.17
N ILE A 51 8.22 6.74 -11.67
CA ILE A 51 7.89 6.64 -13.08
C ILE A 51 6.53 7.31 -13.31
N PRO A 52 6.23 7.77 -14.54
CA PRO A 52 4.95 8.38 -14.84
C PRO A 52 3.79 7.39 -14.66
N ILE A 53 2.64 7.91 -14.22
CA ILE A 53 1.40 7.14 -14.16
C ILE A 53 0.65 7.41 -15.47
N PRO A 54 0.34 6.39 -16.29
CA PRO A 54 -0.47 6.60 -17.49
C PRO A 54 -1.83 7.21 -17.13
N GLU A 55 -2.29 8.17 -17.93
CA GLU A 55 -3.54 8.87 -17.68
C GLU A 55 -4.72 7.92 -17.51
N GLU A 56 -4.78 6.89 -18.34
CA GLU A 56 -5.82 5.85 -18.28
C GLU A 56 -5.85 5.12 -16.95
N ILE A 57 -4.69 4.96 -16.30
CA ILE A 57 -4.60 4.31 -14.99
C ILE A 57 -5.05 5.29 -13.90
N THR A 58 -4.65 6.56 -14.01
CA THR A 58 -5.15 7.61 -13.12
C THR A 58 -6.68 7.71 -13.18
N ASP A 59 -7.29 7.53 -14.35
CA ASP A 59 -8.74 7.54 -14.51
C ASP A 59 -9.41 6.39 -13.74
N ILE A 60 -8.70 5.31 -13.50
CA ILE A 60 -9.23 4.15 -12.75
C ILE A 60 -9.17 4.38 -11.25
N HIS A 61 -8.03 4.78 -10.70
CA HIS A 61 -7.86 4.87 -9.23
C HIS A 61 -7.79 6.31 -8.70
N GLY A 62 -7.82 7.31 -9.57
CA GLY A 62 -7.83 8.70 -9.15
C GLY A 62 -6.51 9.26 -8.65
N ILE A 63 -5.42 8.52 -8.78
CA ILE A 63 -4.10 8.95 -8.33
C ILE A 63 -3.32 9.48 -9.52
N SER A 64 -2.97 10.77 -9.49
CA SER A 64 -2.22 11.43 -10.55
C SER A 64 -0.76 11.63 -10.18
N ASP A 65 0.07 11.91 -11.18
CA ASP A 65 1.48 12.27 -10.94
C ASP A 65 1.61 13.45 -9.98
N GLU A 66 0.73 14.44 -10.11
CA GLU A 66 0.74 15.63 -9.25
C GLU A 66 0.48 15.27 -7.79
N LYS A 67 -0.45 14.35 -7.58
CA LYS A 67 -0.86 13.95 -6.22
C LYS A 67 0.26 13.26 -5.45
N ILE A 68 1.15 12.54 -6.15
CA ILE A 68 2.21 11.75 -5.52
C ILE A 68 3.61 12.35 -5.71
N ALA A 69 3.72 13.51 -6.35
CA ALA A 69 5.02 14.11 -6.68
C ALA A 69 5.89 14.38 -5.46
N ASN A 70 5.28 14.74 -4.34
CA ASN A 70 5.99 15.05 -3.09
C ASN A 70 5.90 13.93 -2.06
N GLU A 71 5.35 12.78 -2.45
CA GLU A 71 5.26 11.64 -1.56
C GLU A 71 6.56 10.84 -1.54
N PRO A 72 6.85 10.11 -0.45
CA PRO A 72 8.06 9.30 -0.39
C PRO A 72 8.00 8.13 -1.36
N THR A 73 9.17 7.63 -1.73
CA THR A 73 9.28 6.41 -2.54
C THR A 73 9.01 5.19 -1.67
N PHE A 74 8.78 4.04 -2.31
CA PHE A 74 8.60 2.79 -1.57
C PHE A 74 9.83 2.46 -0.71
N ALA A 75 11.03 2.70 -1.24
CA ALA A 75 12.27 2.46 -0.50
C ALA A 75 12.34 3.29 0.78
N GLU A 76 11.87 4.54 0.73
CA GLU A 76 11.83 5.42 1.92
C GLU A 76 10.78 4.98 2.93
N LEU A 77 9.66 4.41 2.48
CA LEU A 77 8.57 3.94 3.34
C LEU A 77 8.81 2.53 3.90
N SER A 78 9.68 1.76 3.27
CA SER A 78 9.90 0.35 3.59
C SER A 78 10.16 0.08 5.08
N PRO A 79 10.99 0.86 5.80
CA PRO A 79 11.19 0.62 7.23
C PRO A 79 9.91 0.78 8.05
N GLU A 80 9.09 1.80 7.76
CA GLU A 80 7.83 2.04 8.47
C GLU A 80 6.82 0.93 8.20
N ILE A 81 6.72 0.52 6.94
CA ILE A 81 5.82 -0.57 6.54
C ILE A 81 6.24 -1.88 7.21
N SER A 82 7.54 -2.17 7.20
CA SER A 82 8.09 -3.37 7.83
C SER A 82 7.78 -3.41 9.32
N GLU A 83 7.89 -2.27 10.00
CA GLU A 83 7.58 -2.18 11.43
C GLU A 83 6.12 -2.49 11.71
N LEU A 84 5.20 -2.00 10.87
CA LEU A 84 3.77 -2.28 11.03
C LEU A 84 3.44 -3.76 10.84
N ILE A 85 4.08 -4.44 9.88
CA ILE A 85 3.79 -5.85 9.60
C ILE A 85 4.45 -6.78 10.62
N HIS A 86 5.56 -6.41 11.19
CA HIS A 86 6.22 -7.21 12.23
C HIS A 86 5.54 -7.03 13.59
N ASN A 87 5.60 -8.06 14.38
CA ASN A 87 5.03 -8.01 15.75
C ASN A 87 6.05 -7.53 16.75
#